data_3e1402d6f0acc2ca4c321803ac98f26c
#
_entry.id   3e1402d6f0acc2ca4c321803ac98f26c
#
_cell.length_a   1.000
_cell.length_b   1.000
_cell.length_c   1.000
_cell.angle_alpha   90.00
_cell.angle_beta   90.00
_cell.angle_gamma   90.00
#
_symmetry.space_group_name_H-M   'P 1'
#
loop_
_entity.id
_entity.type
_entity.pdbx_description
1 polymer ?
#
loop_
_entity_poly.entity_id
_entity_poly.type
_entity_poly.pdbx_seq_one_letter_code
_entity_poly.pdbx_strand_id
1 'polypeptide(L)'
;MANALTDFTKRREFLVCMDSDGCVMDTVRIKHTTVMCPELIRVFALEEHADFVSAAWEEINLHTLTRGISRFESVVLVFDRLKNRGIEIPGSEDIATWVSTSSELSAASLQHEIKQTGSLTLRKLLEWSNACNRRIQALEPTFEPFPGVQEILRQLHTVADLAVVSAANESAIASEWKRYSLAQHADIIFGQEVGSKANSIATMLACGYQSRKVMMVGDAMGDAQAAAANGVAFVPILPGREAESWRRLQEEALPKLLHGTFNPDYQAELLAALRSALHG
;
A
#
# COMPACT_ATOMS: atom_id res chain seq x y z
N MET A 1 -18.45 5.03 -4.43
CA MET A 1 -17.77 4.75 -5.71
C MET A 1 -18.20 5.67 -6.87
N ALA A 2 -19.45 6.04 -6.99
CA ALA A 2 -19.92 6.81 -8.16
C ALA A 2 -19.49 8.29 -8.22
N ASN A 3 -19.17 8.93 -7.10
CA ASN A 3 -18.99 10.39 -7.07
C ASN A 3 -17.58 10.88 -7.45
N ALA A 4 -16.52 10.15 -7.13
CA ALA A 4 -15.16 10.63 -7.42
C ALA A 4 -14.82 10.60 -8.93
N LEU A 5 -15.30 9.58 -9.66
CA LEU A 5 -15.09 9.45 -11.11
C LEU A 5 -16.00 10.36 -11.94
N THR A 6 -17.20 10.70 -11.44
CA THR A 6 -18.12 11.60 -12.15
C THR A 6 -17.60 13.03 -12.24
N ASP A 7 -16.75 13.42 -11.30
CA ASP A 7 -16.17 14.77 -11.22
C ASP A 7 -14.75 14.84 -11.81
N PHE A 8 -14.13 13.69 -12.10
CA PHE A 8 -12.79 13.67 -12.70
C PHE A 8 -12.83 14.06 -14.18
N THR A 9 -11.99 15.00 -14.54
CA THR A 9 -11.77 15.41 -15.94
C THR A 9 -10.29 15.33 -16.26
N LYS A 10 -9.94 14.53 -17.25
CA LYS A 10 -8.57 14.46 -17.79
C LYS A 10 -8.15 15.85 -18.29
N ARG A 11 -7.04 16.38 -17.77
CA ARG A 11 -6.50 17.70 -18.11
C ARG A 11 -5.16 17.61 -18.84
N ARG A 12 -4.40 16.54 -18.58
CA ARG A 12 -3.06 16.32 -19.11
C ARG A 12 -3.03 15.07 -19.97
N GLU A 13 -1.99 14.98 -20.78
CA GLU A 13 -1.77 13.80 -21.62
C GLU A 13 -1.14 12.65 -20.83
N PHE A 14 -0.37 12.98 -19.81
CA PHE A 14 0.32 12.05 -18.92
C PHE A 14 -0.43 11.89 -17.60
N LEU A 15 -0.27 10.72 -16.99
CA LEU A 15 -0.82 10.40 -15.67
C LEU A 15 0.26 9.77 -14.80
N VAL A 16 0.34 10.23 -13.56
CA VAL A 16 1.13 9.57 -12.50
C VAL A 16 0.16 9.04 -11.45
N CYS A 17 0.06 7.72 -11.36
CA CYS A 17 -0.57 7.03 -10.24
C CYS A 17 0.47 6.86 -9.13
N MET A 18 0.11 7.08 -7.88
CA MET A 18 1.06 6.95 -6.78
C MET A 18 0.41 6.34 -5.55
N ASP A 19 1.15 5.49 -4.85
CA ASP A 19 0.77 5.04 -3.52
C ASP A 19 0.93 6.15 -2.49
N SER A 20 0.27 6.02 -1.35
CA SER A 20 0.36 6.99 -0.24
C SER A 20 1.33 6.51 0.84
N ASP A 21 1.01 5.39 1.51
CA ASP A 21 1.77 4.87 2.65
C ASP A 21 3.13 4.32 2.22
N GLY A 22 4.23 4.83 2.78
CA GLY A 22 5.58 4.39 2.43
C GLY A 22 6.12 4.94 1.10
N CYS A 23 5.26 5.63 0.36
CA CYS A 23 5.59 6.28 -0.91
C CYS A 23 5.62 7.80 -0.73
N VAL A 24 4.47 8.43 -0.50
CA VAL A 24 4.31 9.87 -0.25
C VAL A 24 4.43 10.18 1.24
N MET A 25 3.82 9.36 2.09
CA MET A 25 3.72 9.53 3.54
C MET A 25 4.64 8.56 4.26
N ASP A 26 5.43 9.04 5.23
CA ASP A 26 6.29 8.22 6.11
C ASP A 26 5.47 7.57 7.23
N THR A 27 4.66 6.60 6.88
CA THR A 27 3.66 6.02 7.77
C THR A 27 3.82 4.52 8.00
N VAL A 28 4.43 3.79 7.05
CA VAL A 28 4.46 2.31 7.09
C VAL A 28 5.12 1.80 8.36
N ARG A 29 6.36 2.24 8.66
CA ARG A 29 7.07 1.77 9.86
C ARG A 29 6.25 2.03 11.12
N ILE A 30 5.76 3.25 11.31
CA ILE A 30 4.99 3.63 12.51
C ILE A 30 3.71 2.77 12.62
N LYS A 31 2.92 2.64 11.55
CA LYS A 31 1.68 1.84 11.56
C LYS A 31 1.97 0.38 11.94
N HIS A 32 3.03 -0.21 11.40
CA HIS A 32 3.36 -1.62 11.62
C HIS A 32 3.98 -1.88 13.00
N THR A 33 4.96 -1.06 13.44
CA THR A 33 5.74 -1.35 14.66
C THR A 33 5.08 -0.82 15.94
N THR A 34 4.33 0.29 15.87
CA THR A 34 3.73 0.88 17.08
C THR A 34 2.25 0.54 17.25
N VAL A 35 1.60 0.02 16.20
CA VAL A 35 0.17 -0.31 16.25
C VAL A 35 -0.09 -1.76 15.90
N MET A 36 0.14 -2.18 14.65
CA MET A 36 -0.37 -3.46 14.16
C MET A 36 0.25 -4.65 14.89
N CYS A 37 1.58 -4.66 15.04
CA CYS A 37 2.28 -5.72 15.74
C CYS A 37 1.95 -5.77 17.25
N PRO A 38 2.02 -4.68 18.02
CA PRO A 38 1.63 -4.68 19.42
C PRO A 38 0.17 -5.11 19.66
N GLU A 39 -0.76 -4.69 18.78
CA GLU A 39 -2.13 -5.14 18.87
C GLU A 39 -2.31 -6.64 18.54
N LEU A 40 -1.51 -7.18 17.60
CA LEU A 40 -1.50 -8.61 17.30
C LEU A 40 -1.07 -9.41 18.52
N ILE A 41 0.04 -9.01 19.15
CA ILE A 41 0.56 -9.64 20.37
C ILE A 41 -0.51 -9.62 21.46
N ARG A 42 -1.12 -8.47 21.72
CA ARG A 42 -2.17 -8.30 22.75
C ARG A 42 -3.41 -9.16 22.48
N VAL A 43 -3.95 -9.12 21.28
CA VAL A 43 -5.24 -9.78 20.97
C VAL A 43 -5.11 -11.29 20.92
N PHE A 44 -3.96 -11.80 20.49
CA PHE A 44 -3.70 -13.24 20.41
C PHE A 44 -2.94 -13.79 21.62
N ALA A 45 -2.67 -12.95 22.64
CA ALA A 45 -1.95 -13.33 23.87
C ALA A 45 -0.59 -13.95 23.58
N LEU A 46 0.23 -13.21 22.81
CA LEU A 46 1.55 -13.63 22.34
C LEU A 46 2.71 -12.96 23.10
N GLU A 47 2.46 -12.44 24.30
CA GLU A 47 3.43 -11.69 25.11
C GLU A 47 4.71 -12.49 25.38
N GLU A 48 4.59 -13.79 25.62
CA GLU A 48 5.74 -14.69 25.82
C GLU A 48 6.62 -14.86 24.56
N HIS A 49 6.09 -14.51 23.39
CA HIS A 49 6.75 -14.61 22.10
C HIS A 49 6.94 -13.24 21.43
N ALA A 50 6.77 -12.15 22.16
CA ALA A 50 6.72 -10.79 21.63
C ALA A 50 7.93 -10.41 20.76
N ASP A 51 9.14 -10.74 21.21
CA ASP A 51 10.36 -10.44 20.46
C ASP A 51 10.40 -11.14 19.11
N PHE A 52 10.03 -12.44 19.08
CA PHE A 52 9.98 -13.21 17.85
C PHE A 52 8.88 -12.71 16.90
N VAL A 53 7.68 -12.44 17.43
CA VAL A 53 6.56 -11.92 16.65
C VAL A 53 6.91 -10.55 16.05
N SER A 54 7.55 -9.68 16.84
CA SER A 54 7.97 -8.35 16.37
C SER A 54 8.99 -8.45 15.25
N ALA A 55 10.03 -9.28 15.42
CA ALA A 55 11.04 -9.49 14.39
C ALA A 55 10.43 -10.08 13.09
N ALA A 56 9.56 -11.09 13.22
CA ALA A 56 8.87 -11.71 12.09
C ALA A 56 7.94 -10.72 11.38
N TRP A 57 7.20 -9.91 12.15
CA TRP A 57 6.31 -8.88 11.62
C TRP A 57 7.06 -7.80 10.85
N GLU A 58 8.17 -7.29 11.40
CA GLU A 58 8.99 -6.29 10.74
C GLU A 58 9.61 -6.84 9.44
N GLU A 59 10.16 -8.04 9.48
CA GLU A 59 10.73 -8.67 8.29
C GLU A 59 9.69 -8.80 7.17
N ILE A 60 8.50 -9.35 7.49
CA ILE A 60 7.42 -9.56 6.51
C ILE A 60 6.93 -8.23 5.91
N ASN A 61 6.75 -7.21 6.75
CA ASN A 61 6.03 -6.01 6.33
C ASN A 61 6.94 -4.84 5.91
N LEU A 62 8.23 -4.86 6.30
CA LEU A 62 9.12 -3.72 6.05
C LEU A 62 10.30 -4.06 5.14
N HIS A 63 10.81 -5.30 5.19
CA HIS A 63 12.16 -5.61 4.69
C HIS A 63 12.20 -6.64 3.56
N THR A 64 11.10 -7.33 3.26
CA THR A 64 11.07 -8.39 2.25
C THR A 64 10.09 -8.10 1.12
N LEU A 65 10.09 -8.95 0.10
CA LEU A 65 9.18 -8.83 -1.06
C LEU A 65 7.69 -8.93 -0.69
N THR A 66 7.38 -9.30 0.54
CA THR A 66 6.02 -9.29 1.10
C THR A 66 5.60 -7.90 1.64
N ARG A 67 6.48 -6.89 1.58
CA ARG A 67 6.09 -5.51 1.90
C ARG A 67 4.88 -5.09 1.07
N GLY A 68 3.89 -4.48 1.72
CA GLY A 68 2.67 -3.99 1.07
C GLY A 68 1.58 -5.05 0.84
N ILE A 69 1.75 -6.29 1.30
CA ILE A 69 0.66 -7.27 1.32
C ILE A 69 -0.44 -6.85 2.32
N SER A 70 -1.61 -7.48 2.20
CA SER A 70 -2.68 -7.25 3.16
C SER A 70 -2.22 -7.54 4.59
N ARG A 71 -2.67 -6.73 5.56
CA ARG A 71 -2.42 -6.96 6.99
C ARG A 71 -2.88 -8.34 7.45
N PHE A 72 -3.90 -8.91 6.81
CA PHE A 72 -4.43 -10.23 7.11
C PHE A 72 -3.52 -11.35 6.60
N GLU A 73 -2.93 -11.18 5.41
CA GLU A 73 -1.89 -12.09 4.90
C GLU A 73 -0.65 -12.05 5.80
N SER A 74 -0.27 -10.87 6.30
CA SER A 74 0.83 -10.74 7.25
C SER A 74 0.60 -11.54 8.53
N VAL A 75 -0.63 -11.58 9.06
CA VAL A 75 -0.99 -12.41 10.22
C VAL A 75 -0.80 -13.90 9.92
N VAL A 76 -1.24 -14.36 8.76
CA VAL A 76 -1.04 -15.77 8.34
C VAL A 76 0.45 -16.11 8.32
N LEU A 77 1.27 -15.27 7.67
CA LEU A 77 2.71 -15.51 7.59
C LEU A 77 3.41 -15.53 8.96
N VAL A 78 3.00 -14.65 9.88
CA VAL A 78 3.53 -14.67 11.27
C VAL A 78 3.12 -15.94 11.99
N PHE A 79 1.87 -16.38 11.84
CA PHE A 79 1.38 -17.59 12.50
C PHE A 79 2.05 -18.86 11.92
N ASP A 80 2.32 -18.90 10.62
CA ASP A 80 3.09 -19.96 10.00
C ASP A 80 4.53 -20.01 10.57
N ARG A 81 5.18 -18.88 10.80
CA ARG A 81 6.50 -18.82 11.43
C ARG A 81 6.47 -19.29 12.89
N LEU A 82 5.41 -18.94 13.65
CA LEU A 82 5.20 -19.46 15.01
C LEU A 82 5.00 -20.97 15.01
N LYS A 83 4.16 -21.49 14.12
CA LYS A 83 3.91 -22.93 13.96
C LYS A 83 5.20 -23.70 13.65
N ASN A 84 6.06 -23.16 12.77
CA ASN A 84 7.36 -23.77 12.46
C ASN A 84 8.32 -23.82 13.67
N ARG A 85 8.02 -23.10 14.75
CA ARG A 85 8.72 -23.17 16.05
C ARG A 85 7.99 -24.03 17.09
N GLY A 86 6.93 -24.72 16.69
CA GLY A 86 6.11 -25.53 17.59
C GLY A 86 5.12 -24.73 18.45
N ILE A 87 4.87 -23.46 18.09
CA ILE A 87 3.92 -22.58 18.78
C ILE A 87 2.64 -22.53 17.95
N GLU A 88 1.61 -23.23 18.42
CA GLU A 88 0.33 -23.29 17.72
C GLU A 88 -0.62 -22.20 18.21
N ILE A 89 -1.28 -21.54 17.28
CA ILE A 89 -2.37 -20.57 17.56
C ILE A 89 -3.67 -21.31 17.26
N PRO A 90 -4.49 -21.63 18.28
CA PRO A 90 -5.75 -22.37 18.07
C PRO A 90 -6.67 -21.67 17.07
N GLY A 91 -7.07 -22.37 16.02
CA GLY A 91 -7.95 -21.89 14.96
C GLY A 91 -7.27 -20.94 13.95
N SER A 92 -5.93 -20.89 13.89
CA SER A 92 -5.22 -20.11 12.88
C SER A 92 -5.52 -20.56 11.45
N GLU A 93 -5.89 -21.81 11.27
CA GLU A 93 -6.35 -22.38 9.99
C GLU A 93 -7.61 -21.71 9.45
N ASP A 94 -8.50 -21.21 10.31
CA ASP A 94 -9.68 -20.44 9.88
C ASP A 94 -9.25 -19.14 9.20
N ILE A 95 -8.20 -18.47 9.75
CA ILE A 95 -7.66 -17.24 9.16
C ILE A 95 -7.03 -17.54 7.81
N ALA A 96 -6.18 -18.58 7.73
CA ALA A 96 -5.52 -18.97 6.49
C ALA A 96 -6.54 -19.36 5.40
N THR A 97 -7.59 -20.08 5.78
CA THR A 97 -8.68 -20.47 4.89
C THR A 97 -9.40 -19.22 4.36
N TRP A 98 -9.85 -18.33 5.24
CA TRP A 98 -10.53 -17.10 4.83
C TRP A 98 -9.64 -16.23 3.93
N VAL A 99 -8.37 -16.04 4.28
CA VAL A 99 -7.43 -15.24 3.46
C VAL A 99 -7.25 -15.85 2.06
N SER A 100 -7.17 -17.18 1.96
CA SER A 100 -6.95 -17.85 0.66
C SER A 100 -8.19 -17.98 -0.22
N THR A 101 -9.40 -17.95 0.37
CA THR A 101 -10.66 -18.16 -0.36
C THR A 101 -11.47 -16.89 -0.59
N SER A 102 -11.24 -15.84 0.21
CA SER A 102 -11.98 -14.59 0.10
C SER A 102 -11.56 -13.81 -1.15
N SER A 103 -12.55 -13.34 -1.90
CA SER A 103 -12.34 -12.44 -3.04
C SER A 103 -11.88 -11.03 -2.62
N GLU A 104 -12.09 -10.67 -1.34
CA GLU A 104 -11.75 -9.37 -0.78
C GLU A 104 -11.36 -9.51 0.69
N LEU A 105 -10.20 -9.00 1.06
CA LEU A 105 -9.71 -9.00 2.44
C LEU A 105 -10.09 -7.70 3.16
N SER A 106 -11.39 -7.58 3.49
CA SER A 106 -11.96 -6.42 4.18
C SER A 106 -12.64 -6.81 5.50
N ALA A 107 -12.91 -5.80 6.36
CA ALA A 107 -13.67 -6.02 7.59
C ALA A 107 -15.09 -6.54 7.30
N ALA A 108 -15.69 -6.12 6.18
CA ALA A 108 -17.03 -6.57 5.77
C ALA A 108 -17.03 -8.05 5.38
N SER A 109 -16.08 -8.47 4.54
CA SER A 109 -15.86 -9.87 4.17
C SER A 109 -15.59 -10.74 5.40
N LEU A 110 -14.71 -10.28 6.31
CA LEU A 110 -14.40 -10.98 7.56
C LEU A 110 -15.65 -11.14 8.47
N GLN A 111 -16.48 -10.08 8.58
CA GLN A 111 -17.73 -10.17 9.33
C GLN A 111 -18.73 -11.16 8.71
N HIS A 112 -18.78 -11.23 7.38
CA HIS A 112 -19.60 -12.21 6.67
C HIS A 112 -19.14 -13.63 7.01
N GLU A 113 -17.86 -13.92 6.92
CA GLU A 113 -17.29 -15.23 7.23
C GLU A 113 -17.51 -15.65 8.68
N ILE A 114 -17.38 -14.70 9.63
CA ILE A 114 -17.69 -14.96 11.05
C ILE A 114 -19.15 -15.38 11.25
N LYS A 115 -20.09 -14.79 10.50
CA LYS A 115 -21.50 -15.17 10.58
C LYS A 115 -21.76 -16.57 10.02
N GLN A 116 -21.01 -17.01 9.03
CA GLN A 116 -21.14 -18.33 8.41
C GLN A 116 -20.50 -19.43 9.28
N THR A 117 -19.32 -19.19 9.80
CA THR A 117 -18.51 -20.20 10.50
C THR A 117 -18.67 -20.19 12.02
N GLY A 118 -19.02 -19.04 12.59
CA GLY A 118 -19.01 -18.85 14.05
C GLY A 118 -17.60 -18.80 14.67
N SER A 119 -16.53 -18.82 13.87
CA SER A 119 -15.14 -18.92 14.32
C SER A 119 -14.77 -17.84 15.35
N LEU A 120 -14.25 -18.28 16.49
CA LEU A 120 -13.75 -17.39 17.55
C LEU A 120 -12.44 -16.70 17.13
N THR A 121 -11.63 -17.39 16.34
CA THR A 121 -10.33 -16.87 15.88
C THR A 121 -10.52 -15.76 14.84
N LEU A 122 -11.49 -15.89 13.93
CA LEU A 122 -11.86 -14.81 13.03
C LEU A 122 -12.46 -13.61 13.78
N ARG A 123 -13.17 -13.81 14.89
CA ARG A 123 -13.64 -12.72 15.77
C ARG A 123 -12.47 -11.97 16.41
N LYS A 124 -11.44 -12.69 16.90
CA LYS A 124 -10.19 -12.06 17.38
C LYS A 124 -9.49 -11.28 16.29
N LEU A 125 -9.42 -11.83 15.07
CA LEU A 125 -8.83 -11.13 13.93
C LEU A 125 -9.58 -9.82 13.62
N LEU A 126 -10.90 -9.82 13.68
CA LEU A 126 -11.71 -8.62 13.49
C LEU A 126 -11.49 -7.61 14.64
N GLU A 127 -11.41 -8.09 15.90
CA GLU A 127 -11.08 -7.24 17.06
C GLU A 127 -9.73 -6.55 16.86
N TRP A 128 -8.70 -7.32 16.46
CA TRP A 128 -7.38 -6.81 16.12
C TRP A 128 -7.43 -5.74 15.03
N SER A 129 -8.09 -6.03 13.92
CA SER A 129 -8.19 -5.09 12.80
C SER A 129 -8.87 -3.79 13.20
N ASN A 130 -9.96 -3.87 13.99
CA ASN A 130 -10.67 -2.70 14.50
C ASN A 130 -9.83 -1.91 15.53
N ALA A 131 -9.08 -2.59 16.39
CA ALA A 131 -8.15 -1.94 17.33
C ALA A 131 -7.04 -1.20 16.57
N CYS A 132 -6.46 -1.82 15.53
CA CYS A 132 -5.48 -1.17 14.67
C CYS A 132 -6.06 0.11 14.04
N ASN A 133 -7.25 0.05 13.46
CA ASN A 133 -7.86 1.21 12.81
C ASN A 133 -8.06 2.37 13.79
N ARG A 134 -8.59 2.10 15.01
CA ARG A 134 -8.76 3.16 16.03
C ARG A 134 -7.43 3.79 16.46
N ARG A 135 -6.39 2.96 16.66
CA ARG A 135 -5.07 3.47 17.09
C ARG A 135 -4.36 4.21 15.97
N ILE A 136 -4.44 3.74 14.72
CA ILE A 136 -3.90 4.44 13.57
C ILE A 136 -4.56 5.81 13.44
N GLN A 137 -5.88 5.89 13.54
CA GLN A 137 -6.61 7.15 13.49
C GLN A 137 -6.16 8.13 14.60
N ALA A 138 -5.89 7.63 15.79
CA ALA A 138 -5.36 8.46 16.88
C ALA A 138 -3.93 8.97 16.62
N LEU A 139 -3.13 8.25 15.82
CA LEU A 139 -1.76 8.62 15.45
C LEU A 139 -1.69 9.51 14.19
N GLU A 140 -2.73 9.56 13.36
CA GLU A 140 -2.73 10.35 12.12
C GLU A 140 -2.17 11.78 12.26
N PRO A 141 -2.41 12.52 13.36
CA PRO A 141 -1.83 13.84 13.54
C PRO A 141 -0.29 13.89 13.56
N THR A 142 0.38 12.77 13.77
CA THR A 142 1.84 12.65 13.83
C THR A 142 2.48 12.16 12.52
N PHE A 143 1.69 11.74 11.55
CA PHE A 143 2.18 11.26 10.26
C PHE A 143 2.62 12.45 9.40
N GLU A 144 3.78 12.33 8.77
CA GLU A 144 4.35 13.36 7.92
C GLU A 144 4.65 12.80 6.51
N PRO A 145 4.60 13.63 5.47
CA PRO A 145 5.10 13.24 4.16
C PRO A 145 6.62 13.15 4.17
N PHE A 146 7.20 12.35 3.29
CA PHE A 146 8.64 12.33 3.12
C PHE A 146 9.17 13.72 2.72
N PRO A 147 10.37 14.10 3.20
CA PRO A 147 10.95 15.41 2.92
C PRO A 147 11.06 15.69 1.41
N GLY A 148 10.59 16.87 0.99
CA GLY A 148 10.68 17.33 -0.40
C GLY A 148 9.56 16.85 -1.33
N VAL A 149 8.74 15.87 -0.92
CA VAL A 149 7.68 15.30 -1.77
C VAL A 149 6.67 16.35 -2.20
N GLN A 150 6.27 17.26 -1.32
CA GLN A 150 5.29 18.31 -1.66
C GLN A 150 5.72 19.14 -2.88
N GLU A 151 6.98 19.54 -2.93
CA GLU A 151 7.52 20.31 -4.07
C GLU A 151 7.55 19.46 -5.35
N ILE A 152 7.91 18.19 -5.24
CA ILE A 152 7.93 17.27 -6.38
C ILE A 152 6.50 17.05 -6.91
N LEU A 153 5.51 16.84 -6.04
CA LEU A 153 4.10 16.72 -6.46
C LEU A 153 3.61 17.98 -7.16
N ARG A 154 3.97 19.16 -6.65
CA ARG A 154 3.66 20.43 -7.30
C ARG A 154 4.22 20.49 -8.72
N GLN A 155 5.45 20.05 -8.93
CA GLN A 155 6.10 20.03 -10.25
C GLN A 155 5.46 18.98 -11.17
N LEU A 156 5.24 17.74 -10.68
CA LEU A 156 4.56 16.68 -11.42
C LEU A 156 3.21 17.14 -11.94
N HIS A 157 2.42 17.82 -11.10
CA HIS A 157 1.08 18.32 -11.44
C HIS A 157 1.08 19.39 -12.54
N THR A 158 2.24 19.97 -12.89
CA THR A 158 2.35 20.86 -14.04
C THR A 158 2.34 20.14 -15.39
N VAL A 159 2.73 18.87 -15.44
CA VAL A 159 2.93 18.08 -16.67
C VAL A 159 2.05 16.83 -16.76
N ALA A 160 1.53 16.34 -15.64
CA ALA A 160 0.70 15.15 -15.56
C ALA A 160 -0.50 15.37 -14.65
N ASP A 161 -1.60 14.62 -14.86
CA ASP A 161 -2.64 14.47 -13.86
C ASP A 161 -2.14 13.48 -12.79
N LEU A 162 -2.54 13.68 -11.52
CA LEU A 162 -2.07 12.87 -10.40
C LEU A 162 -3.22 12.09 -9.76
N ALA A 163 -3.10 10.76 -9.70
CA ALA A 163 -4.05 9.88 -9.04
C ALA A 163 -3.37 9.19 -7.84
N VAL A 164 -3.94 9.34 -6.67
CA VAL A 164 -3.54 8.53 -5.50
C VAL A 164 -4.23 7.17 -5.59
N VAL A 165 -3.45 6.09 -5.43
CA VAL A 165 -3.92 4.71 -5.55
C VAL A 165 -3.41 3.91 -4.35
N SER A 166 -4.25 3.74 -3.32
CA SER A 166 -3.83 3.17 -2.05
C SER A 166 -4.74 2.04 -1.58
N ALA A 167 -4.18 1.11 -0.80
CA ALA A 167 -4.93 0.08 -0.09
C ALA A 167 -5.53 0.56 1.24
N ALA A 168 -5.32 1.83 1.62
CA ALA A 168 -5.92 2.45 2.79
C ALA A 168 -7.32 2.99 2.48
N ASN A 169 -8.06 3.38 3.51
CA ASN A 169 -9.38 3.99 3.37
C ASN A 169 -9.27 5.37 2.72
N GLU A 170 -10.12 5.68 1.73
CA GLU A 170 -10.11 6.93 0.96
C GLU A 170 -10.20 8.16 1.86
N SER A 171 -11.11 8.14 2.84
CA SER A 171 -11.30 9.29 3.74
C SER A 171 -10.09 9.56 4.64
N ALA A 172 -9.36 8.52 5.04
CA ALA A 172 -8.14 8.65 5.81
C ALA A 172 -7.03 9.29 4.96
N ILE A 173 -6.84 8.80 3.73
CA ILE A 173 -5.87 9.38 2.79
C ILE A 173 -6.19 10.85 2.52
N ALA A 174 -7.45 11.17 2.22
CA ALA A 174 -7.88 12.54 1.95
C ALA A 174 -7.62 13.47 3.14
N SER A 175 -7.84 13.00 4.37
CA SER A 175 -7.55 13.74 5.60
C SER A 175 -6.06 14.00 5.78
N GLU A 176 -5.22 12.97 5.62
CA GLU A 176 -3.76 13.07 5.71
C GLU A 176 -3.21 14.04 4.66
N TRP A 177 -3.61 13.88 3.39
CA TRP A 177 -3.14 14.71 2.30
C TRP A 177 -3.60 16.17 2.43
N LYS A 178 -4.81 16.40 2.93
CA LYS A 178 -5.32 17.75 3.20
C LYS A 178 -4.50 18.47 4.29
N ARG A 179 -4.12 17.76 5.35
CA ARG A 179 -3.34 18.32 6.46
C ARG A 179 -2.02 18.93 6.01
N TYR A 180 -1.36 18.30 5.04
CA TYR A 180 -0.07 18.73 4.52
C TYR A 180 -0.17 19.49 3.19
N SER A 181 -1.37 19.93 2.81
CA SER A 181 -1.62 20.64 1.55
C SER A 181 -1.18 19.84 0.31
N LEU A 182 -1.17 18.50 0.38
CA LEU A 182 -0.87 17.64 -0.77
C LEU A 182 -2.12 17.42 -1.64
N ALA A 183 -3.30 17.41 -1.03
CA ALA A 183 -4.57 17.13 -1.72
C ALA A 183 -4.86 18.07 -2.91
N GLN A 184 -4.32 19.30 -2.88
CA GLN A 184 -4.44 20.24 -4.00
C GLN A 184 -3.68 19.80 -5.27
N HIS A 185 -2.78 18.84 -5.15
CA HIS A 185 -2.01 18.27 -6.26
C HIS A 185 -2.58 16.93 -6.73
N ALA A 186 -3.53 16.32 -6.01
CA ALA A 186 -4.19 15.09 -6.43
C ALA A 186 -5.48 15.42 -7.17
N ASP A 187 -5.61 14.97 -8.42
CA ASP A 187 -6.83 15.13 -9.22
C ASP A 187 -7.90 14.12 -8.81
N ILE A 188 -7.48 12.96 -8.28
CA ILE A 188 -8.37 11.93 -7.76
C ILE A 188 -7.65 11.07 -6.70
N ILE A 189 -8.41 10.58 -5.73
CA ILE A 189 -7.93 9.65 -4.70
C ILE A 189 -8.75 8.37 -4.78
N PHE A 190 -8.07 7.24 -4.93
CA PHE A 190 -8.64 5.90 -4.83
C PHE A 190 -8.13 5.22 -3.57
N GLY A 191 -9.05 4.87 -2.68
CA GLY A 191 -8.81 4.03 -1.52
C GLY A 191 -9.19 2.57 -1.77
N GLN A 192 -9.16 1.78 -0.70
CA GLN A 192 -9.54 0.36 -0.72
C GLN A 192 -10.96 0.11 -1.25
N GLU A 193 -11.83 1.12 -1.22
CA GLU A 193 -13.23 1.04 -1.65
C GLU A 193 -13.38 0.80 -3.15
N VAL A 194 -12.35 1.11 -3.95
CA VAL A 194 -12.32 0.88 -5.41
C VAL A 194 -11.82 -0.54 -5.74
N GLY A 195 -11.30 -1.26 -4.76
CA GLY A 195 -10.73 -2.59 -4.92
C GLY A 195 -9.20 -2.56 -5.05
N SER A 196 -8.64 -3.33 -5.98
CA SER A 196 -7.20 -3.43 -6.12
C SER A 196 -6.58 -2.19 -6.79
N LYS A 197 -5.29 -1.94 -6.51
CA LYS A 197 -4.51 -0.90 -7.22
C LYS A 197 -4.54 -1.08 -8.73
N ALA A 198 -4.55 -2.33 -9.21
CA ALA A 198 -4.67 -2.63 -10.63
C ALA A 198 -6.01 -2.14 -11.20
N ASN A 199 -7.12 -2.31 -10.47
CA ASN A 199 -8.43 -1.81 -10.87
C ASN A 199 -8.47 -0.27 -10.92
N SER A 200 -7.83 0.40 -9.97
CA SER A 200 -7.74 1.87 -9.96
C SER A 200 -6.97 2.39 -11.18
N ILE A 201 -5.84 1.77 -11.53
CA ILE A 201 -5.07 2.13 -12.74
C ILE A 201 -5.91 1.84 -14.00
N ALA A 202 -6.57 0.68 -14.10
CA ALA A 202 -7.45 0.35 -15.23
C ALA A 202 -8.58 1.36 -15.39
N THR A 203 -9.16 1.80 -14.29
CA THR A 203 -10.20 2.84 -14.26
C THR A 203 -9.68 4.16 -14.83
N MET A 204 -8.47 4.58 -14.46
CA MET A 204 -7.88 5.79 -15.02
C MET A 204 -7.55 5.64 -16.52
N LEU A 205 -7.07 4.48 -16.95
CA LEU A 205 -6.86 4.20 -18.38
C LEU A 205 -8.16 4.33 -19.19
N ALA A 206 -9.29 3.91 -18.61
CA ALA A 206 -10.62 4.06 -19.22
C ALA A 206 -11.04 5.54 -19.37
N CYS A 207 -10.45 6.46 -18.63
CA CYS A 207 -10.61 7.91 -18.81
C CYS A 207 -9.84 8.48 -20.02
N GLY A 208 -9.24 7.61 -20.85
CA GLY A 208 -8.61 7.98 -22.13
C GLY A 208 -7.10 8.23 -22.05
N TYR A 209 -6.41 7.70 -21.04
CA TYR A 209 -4.95 7.68 -21.02
C TYR A 209 -4.40 6.48 -21.82
N GLN A 210 -3.31 6.72 -22.54
CA GLN A 210 -2.56 5.65 -23.19
C GLN A 210 -1.57 5.05 -22.18
N SER A 211 -1.51 3.73 -22.04
CA SER A 211 -0.66 3.07 -21.03
C SER A 211 0.81 3.52 -21.07
N ARG A 212 1.37 3.77 -22.26
CA ARG A 212 2.74 4.29 -22.43
C ARG A 212 2.98 5.71 -21.87
N LYS A 213 1.91 6.43 -21.49
CA LYS A 213 1.92 7.78 -20.90
C LYS A 213 1.50 7.78 -19.44
N VAL A 214 1.44 6.60 -18.84
CA VAL A 214 1.06 6.41 -17.45
C VAL A 214 2.21 5.74 -16.70
N MET A 215 2.47 6.21 -15.48
CA MET A 215 3.35 5.50 -14.55
C MET A 215 2.67 5.28 -13.21
N MET A 216 3.03 4.19 -12.56
CA MET A 216 2.74 3.91 -11.15
C MET A 216 4.01 4.16 -10.33
N VAL A 217 3.88 4.89 -9.24
CA VAL A 217 4.94 5.15 -8.25
C VAL A 217 4.55 4.48 -6.94
N GLY A 218 5.43 3.66 -6.38
CA GLY A 218 5.13 2.95 -5.13
C GLY A 218 6.34 2.27 -4.52
N ASP A 219 6.22 1.77 -3.29
CA ASP A 219 7.32 1.24 -2.49
C ASP A 219 7.28 -0.29 -2.30
N ALA A 220 6.36 -0.97 -2.98
CA ALA A 220 6.11 -2.40 -2.80
C ALA A 220 5.98 -3.15 -4.14
N MET A 221 6.19 -4.48 -4.08
CA MET A 221 6.01 -5.34 -5.26
C MET A 221 4.56 -5.36 -5.76
N GLY A 222 3.58 -5.12 -4.88
CA GLY A 222 2.17 -4.99 -5.26
C GLY A 222 1.92 -3.83 -6.23
N ASP A 223 2.66 -2.72 -6.09
CA ASP A 223 2.59 -1.57 -7.00
C ASP A 223 3.16 -1.91 -8.38
N ALA A 224 4.29 -2.61 -8.39
CA ALA A 224 4.91 -3.09 -9.63
C ALA A 224 3.99 -4.09 -10.37
N GLN A 225 3.33 -4.99 -9.64
CA GLN A 225 2.37 -5.94 -10.21
C GLN A 225 1.14 -5.22 -10.78
N ALA A 226 0.62 -4.22 -10.06
CA ALA A 226 -0.50 -3.42 -10.54
C ALA A 226 -0.15 -2.64 -11.82
N ALA A 227 1.05 -2.08 -11.90
CA ALA A 227 1.58 -1.42 -13.09
C ALA A 227 1.70 -2.41 -14.27
N ALA A 228 2.32 -3.57 -14.03
CA ALA A 228 2.51 -4.61 -15.05
C ALA A 228 1.20 -5.15 -15.60
N ALA A 229 0.19 -5.38 -14.74
CA ALA A 229 -1.14 -5.83 -15.13
C ALA A 229 -1.84 -4.86 -16.09
N ASN A 230 -1.48 -3.58 -16.05
CA ASN A 230 -2.04 -2.51 -16.89
C ASN A 230 -1.11 -2.06 -18.02
N GLY A 231 0.08 -2.64 -18.16
CA GLY A 231 1.06 -2.27 -19.17
C GLY A 231 1.55 -0.82 -19.02
N VAL A 232 1.61 -0.29 -17.80
CA VAL A 232 2.11 1.05 -17.50
C VAL A 232 3.51 0.99 -16.87
N ALA A 233 4.26 2.10 -16.94
CA ALA A 233 5.57 2.20 -16.32
C ALA A 233 5.47 2.09 -14.78
N PHE A 234 6.50 1.54 -14.14
CA PHE A 234 6.62 1.51 -12.69
C PHE A 234 7.91 2.17 -12.22
N VAL A 235 7.81 3.03 -11.22
CA VAL A 235 8.95 3.71 -10.59
C VAL A 235 8.91 3.45 -9.08
N PRO A 236 9.92 2.78 -8.52
CA PRO A 236 9.94 2.48 -7.10
C PRO A 236 10.39 3.67 -6.26
N ILE A 237 9.76 3.82 -5.11
CA ILE A 237 10.29 4.57 -3.98
C ILE A 237 10.95 3.53 -3.06
N LEU A 238 12.27 3.55 -3.01
CA LEU A 238 13.04 2.52 -2.29
C LEU A 238 12.99 2.77 -0.78
N PRO A 239 12.55 1.79 0.03
CA PRO A 239 12.56 1.91 1.48
C PRO A 239 13.95 2.27 2.04
N GLY A 240 14.01 3.32 2.87
CA GLY A 240 15.26 3.87 3.41
C GLY A 240 16.05 4.78 2.46
N ARG A 241 15.58 4.95 1.22
CA ARG A 241 16.18 5.82 0.19
C ARG A 241 15.11 6.64 -0.55
N GLU A 242 14.07 7.03 0.16
CA GLU A 242 12.89 7.67 -0.41
C GLU A 242 13.24 9.01 -1.08
N ALA A 243 14.02 9.85 -0.42
CA ALA A 243 14.44 11.15 -0.98
C ALA A 243 15.26 11.00 -2.28
N GLU A 244 16.11 9.98 -2.37
CA GLU A 244 16.87 9.67 -3.59
C GLU A 244 15.94 9.16 -4.69
N SER A 245 14.98 8.30 -4.34
CA SER A 245 14.01 7.73 -5.27
C SER A 245 13.10 8.81 -5.86
N TRP A 246 12.61 9.75 -5.05
CA TRP A 246 11.82 10.88 -5.50
C TRP A 246 12.62 11.80 -6.44
N ARG A 247 13.90 12.06 -6.13
CA ARG A 247 14.78 12.82 -7.02
C ARG A 247 14.99 12.08 -8.34
N ARG A 248 15.25 10.77 -8.31
CA ARG A 248 15.40 9.95 -9.52
C ARG A 248 14.13 9.95 -10.37
N LEU A 249 12.96 9.89 -9.73
CA LEU A 249 11.68 10.03 -10.44
C LEU A 249 11.63 11.35 -11.21
N GLN A 250 11.97 12.47 -10.55
CA GLN A 250 11.92 13.81 -11.14
C GLN A 250 12.95 14.02 -12.24
N GLU A 251 14.20 13.60 -12.01
CA GLU A 251 15.34 13.91 -12.89
C GLU A 251 15.50 12.90 -14.03
N GLU A 252 15.04 11.65 -13.87
CA GLU A 252 15.25 10.60 -14.87
C GLU A 252 13.94 9.99 -15.37
N ALA A 253 13.12 9.42 -14.49
CA ALA A 253 11.99 8.60 -14.90
C ALA A 253 10.87 9.42 -15.56
N LEU A 254 10.53 10.57 -14.99
CA LEU A 254 9.54 11.49 -15.57
C LEU A 254 9.98 12.02 -16.94
N PRO A 255 11.18 12.56 -17.13
CA PRO A 255 11.67 12.94 -18.46
C PRO A 255 11.62 11.80 -19.48
N LYS A 256 12.00 10.57 -19.09
CA LYS A 256 11.91 9.40 -19.97
C LYS A 256 10.46 9.10 -20.38
N LEU A 257 9.51 9.21 -19.44
CA LEU A 257 8.09 9.03 -19.76
C LEU A 257 7.61 10.11 -20.75
N LEU A 258 7.89 11.38 -20.46
CA LEU A 258 7.46 12.53 -21.27
C LEU A 258 8.00 12.48 -22.69
N HIS A 259 9.25 12.01 -22.87
CA HIS A 259 9.90 11.90 -24.19
C HIS A 259 9.67 10.54 -24.87
N GLY A 260 8.95 9.59 -24.23
CA GLY A 260 8.71 8.26 -24.78
C GLY A 260 9.96 7.37 -24.84
N THR A 261 10.95 7.65 -24.00
CA THR A 261 12.23 6.90 -23.90
C THR A 261 12.28 5.98 -22.68
N PHE A 262 11.20 5.87 -21.92
CA PHE A 262 11.06 4.89 -20.85
C PHE A 262 10.95 3.50 -21.47
N ASN A 263 12.00 2.70 -21.39
CA ASN A 263 12.14 1.43 -22.10
C ASN A 263 12.16 0.23 -21.11
N PRO A 264 12.03 -1.02 -21.61
CA PRO A 264 12.04 -2.22 -20.78
C PRO A 264 13.33 -2.43 -19.97
N ASP A 265 14.50 -2.03 -20.49
CA ASP A 265 15.78 -2.20 -19.77
C ASP A 265 15.83 -1.29 -18.55
N TYR A 266 15.38 -0.04 -18.69
CA TYR A 266 15.27 0.89 -17.57
C TYR A 266 14.23 0.41 -16.55
N GLN A 267 13.09 -0.14 -17.00
CA GLN A 267 12.11 -0.76 -16.13
C GLN A 267 12.70 -1.94 -15.33
N ALA A 268 13.50 -2.80 -15.98
CA ALA A 268 14.15 -3.94 -15.34
C ALA A 268 15.18 -3.48 -14.29
N GLU A 269 15.93 -2.43 -14.56
CA GLU A 269 16.87 -1.81 -13.61
C GLU A 269 16.13 -1.31 -12.34
N LEU A 270 15.02 -0.59 -12.52
CA LEU A 270 14.22 -0.08 -11.42
C LEU A 270 13.64 -1.21 -10.56
N LEU A 271 13.13 -2.28 -11.18
CA LEU A 271 12.63 -3.46 -10.48
C LEU A 271 13.73 -4.21 -9.72
N ALA A 272 14.92 -4.32 -10.31
CA ALA A 272 16.08 -4.94 -9.65
C ALA A 272 16.48 -4.14 -8.40
N ALA A 273 16.47 -2.80 -8.48
CA ALA A 273 16.77 -1.93 -7.35
C ALA A 273 15.74 -2.12 -6.20
N LEU A 274 14.44 -2.22 -6.50
CA LEU A 274 13.41 -2.49 -5.49
C LEU A 274 13.61 -3.85 -4.83
N ARG A 275 13.82 -4.91 -5.63
CA ARG A 275 14.07 -6.26 -5.10
C ARG A 275 15.30 -6.30 -4.19
N SER A 276 16.37 -5.62 -4.59
CA SER A 276 17.58 -5.51 -3.76
C SER A 276 17.34 -4.78 -2.45
N ALA A 277 16.51 -3.72 -2.46
CA ALA A 277 16.16 -2.97 -1.25
C ALA A 277 15.26 -3.77 -0.28
N LEU A 278 14.47 -4.70 -0.80
CA LEU A 278 13.55 -5.55 -0.04
C LEU A 278 14.12 -6.93 0.33
N HIS A 279 15.44 -7.13 0.25
CA HIS A 279 16.11 -8.40 0.65
C HIS A 279 15.41 -9.65 0.08
N GLY A 280 15.18 -9.64 -1.23
CA GLY A 280 14.60 -10.77 -1.94
C GLY A 280 15.62 -11.83 -2.34
#